data_d533de129b07e572a62bf569681e01ae
#
_entry.id   d533de129b07e572a62bf569681e01ae
#
_cell.length_a   1.000
_cell.length_b   1.000
_cell.length_c   1.000
_cell.angle_alpha   90.00
_cell.angle_beta   90.00
_cell.angle_gamma   90.00
#
_symmetry.space_group_name_H-M   'P 1'
#
loop_
_entity.id
_entity.type
_entity.pdbx_description
1 polymer ?
#
loop_
_entity_poly.entity_id
_entity_poly.type
_entity_poly.pdbx_seq_one_letter_code
_entity_poly.pdbx_strand_id
1 'polypeptide(L)'
;MYPFERFTERAKKVLTLAQNEAERSGHSYIGTEHLLLGLLRENEGLAGKVLANLGVQIGNVRDAIESVLGRNERILIQQIVPTSRVKMVIELSFEQARLMGHNYVGTEHILLGLIVEGDGIAAHVLKYLGVTEAAVRGEIDRLLVATEPEEAPRVVERRAHKVGQRVLVHEPDPPFRMWEGRIAAIEQTNLAVRIPGRQAGEEIVATFDAVHPIPMISTRDCPFCRAD
;
A
#
# COMPACT_ATOMS: atom_id res chain seq x y z
N MET A 1 -3.60 16.08 -3.64
CA MET A 1 -4.30 14.82 -3.98
C MET A 1 -3.34 13.69 -3.64
N TYR A 2 -3.67 12.82 -2.71
CA TYR A 2 -2.76 11.75 -2.31
C TYR A 2 -2.76 10.66 -3.38
N PRO A 3 -1.58 10.14 -3.77
CA PRO A 3 -1.49 9.07 -4.76
C PRO A 3 -2.00 7.76 -4.15
N PHE A 4 -3.29 7.47 -4.37
CA PHE A 4 -3.93 6.22 -3.93
C PHE A 4 -3.25 4.97 -4.52
N GLU A 5 -2.53 5.13 -5.62
CA GLU A 5 -1.74 4.06 -6.25
C GLU A 5 -0.63 3.54 -5.32
N ARG A 6 -0.18 4.35 -4.37
CA ARG A 6 0.84 3.94 -3.40
C ARG A 6 0.30 3.08 -2.26
N PHE A 7 -1.02 2.97 -2.10
CA PHE A 7 -1.60 2.08 -1.10
C PHE A 7 -1.55 0.64 -1.58
N THR A 8 -1.11 -0.27 -0.68
CA THR A 8 -1.25 -1.71 -0.93
C THR A 8 -2.74 -2.09 -1.03
N GLU A 9 -3.05 -3.21 -1.66
CA GLU A 9 -4.44 -3.68 -1.78
C GLU A 9 -5.09 -3.90 -0.40
N ARG A 10 -4.31 -4.37 0.58
CA ARG A 10 -4.78 -4.52 1.97
C ARG A 10 -5.06 -3.15 2.61
N ALA A 11 -4.23 -2.16 2.39
CA ALA A 11 -4.47 -0.81 2.87
C ALA A 11 -5.71 -0.17 2.23
N LYS A 12 -5.94 -0.38 0.94
CA LYS A 12 -7.19 0.02 0.26
C LYS A 12 -8.41 -0.68 0.84
N LYS A 13 -8.28 -2.00 1.12
CA LYS A 13 -9.34 -2.78 1.77
C LYS A 13 -9.68 -2.24 3.16
N VAL A 14 -8.70 -1.77 3.94
CA VAL A 14 -8.94 -1.11 5.24
C VAL A 14 -9.83 0.11 5.08
N LEU A 15 -9.58 0.96 4.09
CA LEU A 15 -10.40 2.15 3.84
C LEU A 15 -11.84 1.79 3.47
N THR A 16 -12.02 0.77 2.66
CA THR A 16 -13.36 0.24 2.32
C THR A 16 -14.06 -0.34 3.55
N LEU A 17 -13.32 -1.10 4.37
CA LEU A 17 -13.87 -1.66 5.61
C LEU A 17 -14.23 -0.57 6.63
N ALA A 18 -13.45 0.52 6.70
CA ALA A 18 -13.76 1.67 7.55
C ALA A 18 -15.05 2.36 7.10
N GLN A 19 -15.27 2.52 5.80
CA GLN A 19 -16.54 3.03 5.28
C GLN A 19 -17.71 2.13 5.67
N ASN A 20 -17.56 0.81 5.51
CA ASN A 20 -18.60 -0.15 5.90
C ASN A 20 -18.90 -0.11 7.41
N GLU A 21 -17.89 0.15 8.27
CA GLU A 21 -18.11 0.31 9.72
C GLU A 21 -18.87 1.60 10.02
N ALA A 22 -18.56 2.70 9.33
CA ALA A 22 -19.32 3.95 9.46
C ALA A 22 -20.80 3.77 9.07
N GLU A 23 -21.05 3.07 7.94
CA GLU A 23 -22.41 2.73 7.50
C GLU A 23 -23.17 1.88 8.53
N ARG A 24 -22.51 0.85 9.07
CA ARG A 24 -23.10 -0.03 10.09
C ARG A 24 -23.41 0.70 11.39
N SER A 25 -22.61 1.68 11.74
CA SER A 25 -22.80 2.53 12.92
C SER A 25 -23.80 3.65 12.70
N GLY A 26 -24.30 3.84 11.48
CA GLY A 26 -25.22 4.93 11.14
C GLY A 26 -24.54 6.31 11.12
N HIS A 27 -23.22 6.38 10.93
CA HIS A 27 -22.47 7.64 10.88
C HIS A 27 -22.37 8.18 9.45
N SER A 28 -22.59 9.48 9.27
CA SER A 28 -22.41 10.17 7.98
C SER A 28 -20.95 10.56 7.71
N TYR A 29 -20.03 10.09 8.51
CA TYR A 29 -18.60 10.37 8.40
C TYR A 29 -17.76 9.14 8.66
N ILE A 30 -16.54 9.10 8.09
CA ILE A 30 -15.51 8.15 8.47
C ILE A 30 -14.61 8.83 9.50
N GLY A 31 -14.66 8.37 10.75
CA GLY A 31 -13.77 8.79 11.83
C GLY A 31 -12.58 7.85 11.99
N THR A 32 -11.66 8.22 12.89
CA THR A 32 -10.45 7.39 13.19
C THR A 32 -10.83 6.04 13.79
N GLU A 33 -11.92 5.97 14.56
CA GLU A 33 -12.48 4.73 15.11
C GLU A 33 -12.87 3.73 14.00
N HIS A 34 -13.43 4.21 12.91
CA HIS A 34 -13.79 3.37 11.78
C HIS A 34 -12.55 2.82 11.06
N LEU A 35 -11.48 3.64 10.96
CA LEU A 35 -10.19 3.15 10.43
C LEU A 35 -9.58 2.06 11.31
N LEU A 36 -9.64 2.21 12.64
CA LEU A 36 -9.17 1.20 13.58
C LEU A 36 -9.97 -0.10 13.43
N LEU A 37 -11.29 0.00 13.34
CA LEU A 37 -12.14 -1.19 13.09
C LEU A 37 -11.86 -1.81 11.72
N GLY A 38 -11.57 -1.00 10.70
CA GLY A 38 -11.15 -1.46 9.38
C GLY A 38 -9.86 -2.27 9.43
N LEU A 39 -8.85 -1.79 10.17
CA LEU A 39 -7.57 -2.49 10.39
C LEU A 39 -7.77 -3.85 11.10
N LEU A 40 -8.61 -3.87 12.14
CA LEU A 40 -8.92 -5.10 12.88
C LEU A 40 -9.70 -6.12 12.04
N ARG A 41 -10.55 -5.67 11.12
CA ARG A 41 -11.29 -6.55 10.19
C ARG A 41 -10.41 -7.08 9.06
N GLU A 42 -9.43 -6.32 8.65
CA GLU A 42 -8.45 -6.73 7.64
C GLU A 42 -7.34 -7.62 8.24
N ASN A 43 -7.45 -8.17 9.31
CA ASN A 43 -6.59 -8.97 10.19
C ASN A 43 -5.40 -9.75 9.57
N GLU A 44 -5.32 -9.91 8.26
CA GLU A 44 -4.23 -10.58 7.56
C GLU A 44 -3.03 -9.65 7.29
N GLY A 45 -3.24 -8.33 7.26
CA GLY A 45 -2.20 -7.32 7.09
C GLY A 45 -1.31 -7.21 8.32
N LEU A 46 -0.18 -6.53 8.16
CA LEU A 46 0.80 -6.36 9.23
C LEU A 46 0.18 -5.68 10.45
N ALA A 47 -0.64 -4.63 10.26
CA ALA A 47 -1.35 -3.98 11.37
C ALA A 47 -2.28 -4.91 12.13
N GLY A 48 -3.04 -5.77 11.43
CA GLY A 48 -3.92 -6.74 12.06
C GLY A 48 -3.15 -7.74 12.93
N LYS A 49 -2.03 -8.25 12.42
CA LYS A 49 -1.12 -9.14 13.16
C LYS A 49 -0.53 -8.44 14.40
N VAL A 50 -0.06 -7.19 14.25
CA VAL A 50 0.47 -6.38 15.36
C VAL A 50 -0.58 -6.19 16.44
N LEU A 51 -1.79 -5.76 16.07
CA LEU A 51 -2.89 -5.54 17.02
C LEU A 51 -3.27 -6.84 17.75
N ALA A 52 -3.34 -7.96 17.02
CA ALA A 52 -3.63 -9.27 17.61
C ALA A 52 -2.54 -9.69 18.61
N ASN A 53 -1.26 -9.53 18.29
CA ASN A 53 -0.14 -9.86 19.17
C ASN A 53 -0.08 -8.96 20.41
N LEU A 54 -0.56 -7.73 20.30
CA LEU A 54 -0.72 -6.80 21.43
C LEU A 54 -2.02 -7.04 22.21
N GLY A 55 -2.79 -8.09 21.89
CA GLY A 55 -4.00 -8.46 22.61
C GLY A 55 -5.24 -7.60 22.28
N VAL A 56 -5.17 -6.78 21.23
CA VAL A 56 -6.30 -5.93 20.82
C VAL A 56 -7.33 -6.76 20.06
N GLN A 57 -8.49 -6.91 20.66
CA GLN A 57 -9.62 -7.63 20.06
C GLN A 57 -10.70 -6.66 19.61
N ILE A 58 -11.30 -6.96 18.46
CA ILE A 58 -12.32 -6.08 17.85
C ILE A 58 -13.54 -5.84 18.78
N GLY A 59 -13.91 -6.82 19.60
CA GLY A 59 -14.97 -6.70 20.59
C GLY A 59 -14.66 -5.61 21.61
N ASN A 60 -13.49 -5.69 22.24
CA ASN A 60 -13.03 -4.71 23.25
C ASN A 60 -12.93 -3.29 22.67
N VAL A 61 -12.51 -3.18 21.40
CA VAL A 61 -12.44 -1.89 20.69
C VAL A 61 -13.84 -1.33 20.45
N ARG A 62 -14.82 -2.16 20.05
CA ARG A 62 -16.22 -1.72 19.87
C ARG A 62 -16.82 -1.25 21.19
N ASP A 63 -16.64 -2.00 22.26
CA ASP A 63 -17.15 -1.64 23.59
C ASP A 63 -16.53 -0.30 24.07
N ALA A 64 -15.23 -0.12 23.86
CA ALA A 64 -14.53 1.13 24.19
C ALA A 64 -15.04 2.31 23.35
N ILE A 65 -15.23 2.15 22.04
CA ILE A 65 -15.79 3.17 21.15
C ILE A 65 -17.22 3.54 21.61
N GLU A 66 -18.08 2.55 21.87
CA GLU A 66 -19.45 2.77 22.33
C GLU A 66 -19.49 3.49 23.68
N SER A 67 -18.56 3.21 24.57
CA SER A 67 -18.46 3.91 25.87
C SER A 67 -18.04 5.38 25.73
N VAL A 68 -17.26 5.72 24.70
CA VAL A 68 -16.81 7.10 24.44
C VAL A 68 -17.86 7.90 23.67
N LEU A 69 -18.48 7.32 22.65
CA LEU A 69 -19.42 8.02 21.76
C LEU A 69 -20.88 7.96 22.25
N GLY A 70 -21.22 6.99 23.10
CA GLY A 70 -22.59 6.64 23.39
C GLY A 70 -23.26 5.89 22.23
N ARG A 71 -24.50 5.44 22.45
CA ARG A 71 -25.33 4.87 21.39
C ARG A 71 -25.96 5.97 20.58
N ASN A 72 -25.54 6.11 19.32
CA ASN A 72 -26.14 7.07 18.41
C ASN A 72 -27.39 6.49 17.73
N GLU A 73 -28.41 7.34 17.55
CA GLU A 73 -29.57 7.01 16.71
C GLU A 73 -29.11 6.94 15.23
N ARG A 74 -29.60 5.92 14.51
CA ARG A 74 -29.31 5.74 13.10
C ARG A 74 -29.90 6.91 12.31
N ILE A 75 -29.02 7.67 11.64
CA ILE A 75 -29.40 8.75 10.75
C ILE A 75 -29.45 8.22 9.32
N LEU A 76 -30.42 8.67 8.52
CA LEU A 76 -30.45 8.38 7.08
C LEU A 76 -29.27 9.11 6.41
N ILE A 77 -28.31 8.31 5.91
CA ILE A 77 -27.05 8.82 5.37
C ILE A 77 -27.19 8.99 3.87
N GLN A 78 -26.96 10.21 3.37
CA GLN A 78 -26.91 10.49 1.92
C GLN A 78 -25.48 10.39 1.36
N GLN A 79 -24.47 10.71 2.17
CA GLN A 79 -23.06 10.64 1.77
C GLN A 79 -22.17 10.49 3.00
N ILE A 80 -21.19 9.57 2.92
CA ILE A 80 -20.18 9.36 3.97
C ILE A 80 -18.88 10.02 3.54
N VAL A 81 -18.35 10.91 4.38
CA VAL A 81 -17.12 11.66 4.08
C VAL A 81 -16.07 11.45 5.18
N PRO A 82 -14.77 11.36 4.83
CA PRO A 82 -13.71 11.30 5.81
C PRO A 82 -13.62 12.60 6.62
N THR A 83 -13.45 12.47 7.94
CA THR A 83 -13.19 13.63 8.82
C THR A 83 -11.82 14.25 8.52
N SER A 84 -11.59 15.49 9.01
CA SER A 84 -10.27 16.14 8.94
C SER A 84 -9.18 15.31 9.63
N ARG A 85 -9.50 14.62 10.73
CA ARG A 85 -8.56 13.73 11.42
C ARG A 85 -8.19 12.51 10.59
N VAL A 86 -9.14 11.90 9.89
CA VAL A 86 -8.85 10.80 8.96
C VAL A 86 -7.94 11.25 7.83
N LYS A 87 -8.15 12.45 7.29
CA LYS A 87 -7.23 13.04 6.29
C LYS A 87 -5.83 13.20 6.86
N MET A 88 -5.70 13.70 8.11
CA MET A 88 -4.42 13.80 8.81
C MET A 88 -3.77 12.43 9.00
N VAL A 89 -4.53 11.40 9.40
CA VAL A 89 -4.01 10.02 9.50
C VAL A 89 -3.44 9.54 8.18
N ILE A 90 -4.12 9.81 7.07
CA ILE A 90 -3.61 9.45 5.73
C ILE A 90 -2.28 10.16 5.44
N GLU A 91 -2.18 11.46 5.73
CA GLU A 91 -0.93 12.23 5.57
C GLU A 91 0.20 11.62 6.41
N LEU A 92 -0.07 11.37 7.68
CA LEU A 92 0.88 10.74 8.59
C LEU A 92 1.27 9.33 8.13
N SER A 93 0.36 8.56 7.53
CA SER A 93 0.68 7.24 6.98
C SER A 93 1.73 7.31 5.87
N PHE A 94 1.67 8.31 4.99
CA PHE A 94 2.71 8.56 3.99
C PHE A 94 4.04 8.95 4.63
N GLU A 95 4.00 9.76 5.69
CA GLU A 95 5.20 10.14 6.42
C GLU A 95 5.83 8.93 7.11
N GLN A 96 5.04 8.08 7.77
CA GLN A 96 5.54 6.85 8.40
C GLN A 96 6.16 5.91 7.35
N ALA A 97 5.53 5.73 6.20
CA ALA A 97 6.10 4.94 5.11
C ALA A 97 7.47 5.49 4.68
N ARG A 98 7.58 6.82 4.52
CA ARG A 98 8.84 7.48 4.18
C ARG A 98 9.92 7.27 5.24
N LEU A 99 9.57 7.41 6.52
CA LEU A 99 10.49 7.20 7.65
C LEU A 99 10.99 5.76 7.73
N MET A 100 10.16 4.80 7.34
CA MET A 100 10.51 3.38 7.27
C MET A 100 11.22 3.00 5.96
N GLY A 101 11.46 3.94 5.04
CA GLY A 101 12.12 3.69 3.75
C GLY A 101 11.24 2.95 2.74
N HIS A 102 9.92 2.90 2.97
CA HIS A 102 8.97 2.24 2.07
C HIS A 102 8.46 3.19 0.98
N ASN A 103 8.31 2.68 -0.25
CA ASN A 103 7.73 3.41 -1.37
C ASN A 103 6.21 3.19 -1.50
N TYR A 104 5.60 2.40 -0.63
CA TYR A 104 4.18 2.08 -0.55
C TYR A 104 3.61 2.43 0.83
N VAL A 105 2.28 2.52 0.92
CA VAL A 105 1.55 2.69 2.19
C VAL A 105 0.81 1.39 2.49
N GLY A 106 1.31 0.63 3.46
CA GLY A 106 0.70 -0.59 3.98
C GLY A 106 -0.22 -0.32 5.19
N THR A 107 -0.82 -1.39 5.71
CA THR A 107 -1.70 -1.34 6.87
C THR A 107 -0.99 -0.84 8.12
N GLU A 108 0.29 -1.22 8.30
CA GLU A 108 1.17 -0.78 9.38
C GLU A 108 1.36 0.74 9.41
N HIS A 109 1.48 1.36 8.25
CA HIS A 109 1.62 2.81 8.16
C HIS A 109 0.33 3.54 8.55
N ILE A 110 -0.85 2.96 8.21
CA ILE A 110 -2.14 3.49 8.66
C ILE A 110 -2.27 3.37 10.18
N LEU A 111 -1.85 2.25 10.77
CA LEU A 111 -1.86 2.06 12.23
C LEU A 111 -0.94 3.06 12.92
N LEU A 112 0.29 3.26 12.42
CA LEU A 112 1.21 4.26 12.95
C LEU A 112 0.63 5.68 12.79
N GLY A 113 0.03 5.99 11.65
CA GLY A 113 -0.64 7.27 11.42
C GLY A 113 -1.75 7.55 12.42
N LEU A 114 -2.57 6.53 12.79
CA LEU A 114 -3.61 6.63 13.81
C LEU A 114 -3.03 6.95 15.19
N ILE A 115 -1.91 6.32 15.55
CA ILE A 115 -1.28 6.51 16.86
C ILE A 115 -0.60 7.88 16.95
N VAL A 116 0.09 8.29 15.87
CA VAL A 116 0.82 9.57 15.82
C VAL A 116 -0.15 10.77 15.75
N GLU A 117 -1.31 10.63 15.10
CA GLU A 117 -2.35 11.65 15.12
C GLU A 117 -2.80 11.96 16.56
N GLY A 118 -2.91 10.97 17.40
CA GLY A 118 -2.93 11.06 18.87
C GLY A 118 -4.21 11.55 19.53
N ASP A 119 -5.01 12.38 18.86
CA ASP A 119 -6.21 13.04 19.42
C ASP A 119 -7.53 12.40 18.97
N GLY A 120 -7.48 11.49 18.01
CA GLY A 120 -8.65 10.78 17.51
C GLY A 120 -9.16 9.71 18.48
N ILE A 121 -10.41 9.29 18.29
CA ILE A 121 -11.04 8.24 19.10
C ILE A 121 -10.20 6.95 19.05
N ALA A 122 -9.66 6.59 17.88
CA ALA A 122 -8.79 5.42 17.74
C ALA A 122 -7.57 5.47 18.66
N ALA A 123 -6.87 6.61 18.70
CA ALA A 123 -5.69 6.78 19.55
C ALA A 123 -6.05 6.68 21.04
N HIS A 124 -7.16 7.30 21.43
CA HIS A 124 -7.65 7.21 22.81
C HIS A 124 -8.03 5.78 23.21
N VAL A 125 -8.72 5.06 22.33
CA VAL A 125 -9.10 3.64 22.55
C VAL A 125 -7.85 2.76 22.65
N LEU A 126 -6.89 2.91 21.75
CA LEU A 126 -5.63 2.16 21.80
C LEU A 126 -4.86 2.44 23.08
N LYS A 127 -4.78 3.70 23.50
CA LYS A 127 -4.15 4.10 24.76
C LYS A 127 -4.88 3.50 25.98
N TYR A 128 -6.21 3.52 25.97
CA TYR A 128 -7.03 2.91 27.03
C TYR A 128 -6.78 1.39 27.14
N LEU A 129 -6.56 0.72 26.01
CA LEU A 129 -6.22 -0.71 25.94
C LEU A 129 -4.74 -0.98 26.23
N GLY A 130 -3.96 0.03 26.61
CA GLY A 130 -2.54 -0.10 26.96
C GLY A 130 -1.60 -0.20 25.76
N VAL A 131 -2.07 0.06 24.55
CA VAL A 131 -1.26 0.04 23.32
C VAL A 131 -0.51 1.37 23.21
N THR A 132 0.82 1.29 23.20
CA THR A 132 1.71 2.44 23.04
C THR A 132 2.35 2.45 21.65
N GLU A 133 2.77 3.62 21.17
CA GLU A 133 3.51 3.74 19.92
C GLU A 133 4.76 2.87 19.92
N ALA A 134 5.52 2.86 21.01
CA ALA A 134 6.74 2.06 21.14
C ALA A 134 6.46 0.56 21.03
N ALA A 135 5.36 0.06 21.63
CA ALA A 135 4.97 -1.34 21.53
C ALA A 135 4.58 -1.71 20.09
N VAL A 136 3.85 -0.83 19.40
CA VAL A 136 3.46 -1.05 18.00
C VAL A 136 4.68 -1.05 17.09
N ARG A 137 5.59 -0.10 17.22
CA ARG A 137 6.83 -0.06 16.42
C ARG A 137 7.68 -1.30 16.67
N GLY A 138 7.91 -1.67 17.92
CA GLY A 138 8.68 -2.88 18.26
C GLY A 138 8.07 -4.15 17.69
N GLU A 139 6.74 -4.25 17.69
CA GLU A 139 6.06 -5.42 17.13
C GLU A 139 6.06 -5.43 15.59
N ILE A 140 5.96 -4.25 14.94
CA ILE A 140 6.16 -4.11 13.50
C ILE A 140 7.56 -4.59 13.12
N ASP A 141 8.60 -4.07 13.79
CA ASP A 141 10.00 -4.43 13.52
C ASP A 141 10.22 -5.94 13.71
N ARG A 142 9.66 -6.50 14.79
CA ARG A 142 9.74 -7.95 15.07
C ARG A 142 9.11 -8.77 13.96
N LEU A 143 7.94 -8.39 13.48
CA LEU A 143 7.23 -9.10 12.42
C LEU A 143 7.90 -8.91 11.06
N LEU A 144 8.46 -7.75 10.76
CA LEU A 144 9.20 -7.51 9.52
C LEU A 144 10.50 -8.33 9.45
N VAL A 145 11.17 -8.52 10.59
CA VAL A 145 12.37 -9.38 10.68
C VAL A 145 12.00 -10.86 10.62
N ALA A 146 10.85 -11.25 11.20
CA ALA A 146 10.39 -12.65 11.23
C ALA A 146 9.71 -13.10 9.93
N THR A 147 9.20 -12.16 9.17
CA THR A 147 8.61 -12.41 7.87
C THR A 147 9.65 -12.06 6.82
N GLU A 148 10.17 -13.06 6.10
CA GLU A 148 10.73 -12.74 4.77
C GLU A 148 9.66 -11.89 4.06
N PRO A 149 10.03 -10.81 3.36
CA PRO A 149 9.09 -9.78 2.94
C PRO A 149 7.94 -10.42 2.18
N GLU A 150 6.75 -10.45 2.82
CA GLU A 150 5.50 -10.84 2.18
C GLU A 150 5.23 -9.78 1.13
N GLU A 151 5.61 -10.11 -0.10
CA GLU A 151 5.42 -9.30 -1.29
C GLU A 151 5.75 -7.80 -1.13
N ALA A 152 7.00 -7.46 -0.81
CA ALA A 152 7.61 -6.41 -1.60
C ALA A 152 7.24 -6.73 -3.06
N PRO A 153 6.72 -5.79 -3.88
CA PRO A 153 6.52 -6.06 -5.30
C PRO A 153 7.80 -6.77 -5.72
N ARG A 154 7.69 -8.03 -6.18
CA ARG A 154 8.84 -8.86 -6.46
C ARG A 154 9.82 -7.93 -7.13
N VAL A 155 10.90 -7.58 -6.42
CA VAL A 155 12.06 -7.01 -7.08
C VAL A 155 12.36 -8.13 -8.05
N VAL A 156 11.86 -7.96 -9.27
CA VAL A 156 12.24 -8.82 -10.39
C VAL A 156 13.73 -8.79 -10.26
N GLU A 157 14.32 -9.92 -9.81
CA GLU A 157 15.75 -10.05 -9.72
C GLU A 157 16.26 -9.33 -10.93
N ARG A 158 17.02 -8.26 -10.75
CA ARG A 158 17.51 -7.46 -11.87
C ARG A 158 18.26 -8.45 -12.71
N ARG A 159 17.53 -9.10 -13.64
CA ARG A 159 18.10 -10.09 -14.55
C ARG A 159 19.27 -9.36 -15.13
N ALA A 160 20.48 -9.89 -14.94
CA ALA A 160 21.69 -9.22 -15.29
C ALA A 160 21.68 -8.98 -16.81
N HIS A 161 21.08 -7.86 -17.20
CA HIS A 161 21.04 -7.44 -18.59
C HIS A 161 22.47 -7.07 -19.02
N LYS A 162 22.82 -7.43 -20.25
CA LYS A 162 24.13 -7.14 -20.82
C LYS A 162 23.97 -6.23 -22.02
N VAL A 163 24.86 -5.26 -22.15
CA VAL A 163 24.95 -4.45 -23.37
C VAL A 163 25.09 -5.40 -24.59
N GLY A 164 24.35 -5.12 -25.67
CA GLY A 164 24.26 -5.99 -26.85
C GLY A 164 23.22 -7.11 -26.77
N GLN A 165 22.62 -7.38 -25.61
CA GLN A 165 21.57 -8.40 -25.47
C GLN A 165 20.32 -8.03 -26.28
N ARG A 166 19.72 -9.02 -26.95
CA ARG A 166 18.41 -8.87 -27.62
C ARG A 166 17.31 -8.91 -26.59
N VAL A 167 16.38 -7.98 -26.69
CA VAL A 167 15.28 -7.80 -25.75
C VAL A 167 14.00 -7.38 -26.47
N LEU A 168 12.86 -7.65 -25.83
CA LEU A 168 11.56 -7.06 -26.16
C LEU A 168 11.29 -5.90 -25.20
N VAL A 169 10.85 -4.77 -25.72
CA VAL A 169 10.51 -3.57 -24.95
C VAL A 169 9.05 -3.26 -25.15
N HIS A 170 8.33 -2.99 -24.04
CA HIS A 170 6.97 -2.48 -24.07
C HIS A 170 6.96 -0.96 -24.11
N GLU A 171 6.16 -0.37 -25.00
CA GLU A 171 5.80 1.05 -24.91
C GLU A 171 4.82 1.23 -23.73
N PRO A 172 5.05 2.24 -22.86
CA PRO A 172 4.19 2.47 -21.69
C PRO A 172 2.81 3.04 -22.05
N ASP A 173 2.65 3.61 -23.26
CA ASP A 173 1.43 4.29 -23.69
C ASP A 173 0.61 3.44 -24.68
N PRO A 174 -0.74 3.46 -24.60
CA PRO A 174 -1.59 2.79 -25.57
C PRO A 174 -1.50 3.41 -26.98
N PRO A 175 -1.55 2.59 -28.05
CA PRO A 175 -1.68 1.14 -28.04
C PRO A 175 -0.37 0.45 -27.69
N PHE A 176 -0.39 -0.38 -26.64
CA PHE A 176 0.78 -1.09 -26.15
C PHE A 176 1.47 -1.88 -27.27
N ARG A 177 2.63 -1.40 -27.72
CA ARG A 177 3.42 -2.06 -28.75
C ARG A 177 4.64 -2.71 -28.15
N MET A 178 4.98 -3.89 -28.64
CA MET A 178 6.23 -4.56 -28.33
C MET A 178 7.24 -4.36 -29.46
N TRP A 179 8.45 -4.00 -29.09
CA TRP A 179 9.55 -3.82 -30.02
C TRP A 179 10.71 -4.75 -29.68
N GLU A 180 11.28 -5.37 -30.69
CA GLU A 180 12.54 -6.09 -30.52
C GLU A 180 13.71 -5.11 -30.70
N GLY A 181 14.64 -5.12 -29.73
CA GLY A 181 15.79 -4.25 -29.73
C GLY A 181 17.03 -4.89 -29.11
N ARG A 182 18.12 -4.12 -29.06
CA ARG A 182 19.35 -4.48 -28.34
C ARG A 182 19.67 -3.44 -27.30
N ILE A 183 20.07 -3.88 -26.13
CA ILE A 183 20.51 -2.99 -25.04
C ILE A 183 21.77 -2.26 -25.52
N ALA A 184 21.70 -0.95 -25.63
CA ALA A 184 22.80 -0.06 -26.01
C ALA A 184 23.60 0.41 -24.78
N ALA A 185 22.89 0.74 -23.67
CA ALA A 185 23.51 1.13 -22.42
C ALA A 185 22.66 0.67 -21.23
N ILE A 186 23.30 0.53 -20.08
CA ILE A 186 22.66 0.18 -18.80
C ILE A 186 22.98 1.29 -17.81
N GLU A 187 21.95 1.96 -17.32
CA GLU A 187 22.03 2.99 -16.28
C GLU A 187 21.49 2.45 -14.95
N GLN A 188 21.61 3.22 -13.87
CA GLN A 188 21.22 2.76 -12.52
C GLN A 188 19.76 2.36 -12.42
N THR A 189 18.88 3.03 -13.16
CA THR A 189 17.42 2.84 -13.11
C THR A 189 16.80 2.45 -14.45
N ASN A 190 17.49 2.65 -15.57
CA ASN A 190 16.96 2.52 -16.91
C ASN A 190 17.89 1.76 -17.85
N LEU A 191 17.33 1.28 -18.94
CA LEU A 191 18.03 0.66 -20.05
C LEU A 191 17.83 1.49 -21.31
N ALA A 192 18.90 1.87 -21.99
CA ALA A 192 18.82 2.42 -23.35
C ALA A 192 18.76 1.25 -24.35
N VAL A 193 17.69 1.19 -25.15
CA VAL A 193 17.46 0.11 -26.11
C VAL A 193 17.39 0.66 -27.52
N ARG A 194 18.24 0.15 -28.40
CA ARG A 194 18.25 0.49 -29.81
C ARG A 194 17.36 -0.45 -30.59
N ILE A 195 16.37 0.08 -31.29
CA ILE A 195 15.40 -0.66 -32.11
C ILE A 195 15.78 -0.56 -33.59
N PRO A 196 15.94 -1.68 -34.30
CA PRO A 196 16.18 -1.67 -35.72
C PRO A 196 15.00 -1.05 -36.49
N GLY A 197 15.28 -0.14 -37.42
CA GLY A 197 14.27 0.49 -38.30
C GLY A 197 13.73 1.84 -37.82
N ARG A 198 14.08 2.30 -36.61
CA ARG A 198 13.93 3.71 -36.24
C ARG A 198 15.10 4.56 -36.76
N GLN A 199 14.91 5.88 -36.79
CA GLN A 199 15.96 6.79 -37.34
C GLN A 199 17.30 6.57 -36.61
N ALA A 200 18.39 6.66 -37.33
CA ALA A 200 19.74 6.42 -36.83
C ALA A 200 20.03 7.31 -35.61
N GLY A 201 20.18 6.69 -34.44
CA GLY A 201 20.46 7.39 -33.16
C GLY A 201 19.29 7.48 -32.18
N GLU A 202 18.09 7.06 -32.57
CA GLU A 202 16.93 7.06 -31.65
C GLU A 202 16.99 5.82 -30.76
N GLU A 203 17.28 6.03 -29.48
CA GLU A 203 17.28 5.01 -28.45
C GLU A 203 16.04 5.19 -27.56
N ILE A 204 15.36 4.10 -27.20
CA ILE A 204 14.28 4.14 -26.22
C ILE A 204 14.89 3.94 -24.84
N VAL A 205 14.60 4.88 -23.94
CA VAL A 205 14.89 4.71 -22.51
C VAL A 205 13.74 3.96 -21.89
N ALA A 206 13.99 2.73 -21.45
CA ALA A 206 12.99 1.85 -20.86
C ALA A 206 13.38 1.49 -19.43
N THR A 207 12.39 1.33 -18.55
CA THR A 207 12.60 0.78 -17.21
C THR A 207 12.92 -0.72 -17.30
N PHE A 208 13.57 -1.27 -16.28
CA PHE A 208 13.92 -2.70 -16.25
C PHE A 208 12.69 -3.62 -16.36
N ASP A 209 11.53 -3.16 -15.89
CA ASP A 209 10.27 -3.93 -15.91
C ASP A 209 9.64 -3.99 -17.31
N ALA A 210 9.94 -3.02 -18.16
CA ALA A 210 9.44 -2.95 -19.52
C ALA A 210 10.31 -3.73 -20.54
N VAL A 211 11.40 -4.38 -20.07
CA VAL A 211 12.38 -5.05 -20.94
C VAL A 211 12.46 -6.53 -20.63
N HIS A 212 12.26 -7.38 -21.63
CA HIS A 212 12.29 -8.83 -21.50
C HIS A 212 13.39 -9.45 -22.36
N PRO A 213 14.15 -10.45 -21.84
CA PRO A 213 15.13 -11.18 -22.64
C PRO A 213 14.45 -12.06 -23.69
N ILE A 214 15.14 -12.27 -24.82
CA ILE A 214 14.73 -13.23 -25.82
C ILE A 214 15.65 -14.47 -25.75
N PRO A 215 15.11 -15.68 -25.68
CA PRO A 215 13.70 -16.07 -25.66
C PRO A 215 13.02 -15.75 -24.32
N MET A 216 11.75 -15.37 -24.39
CA MET A 216 10.92 -15.19 -23.20
C MET A 216 10.66 -16.55 -22.53
N ILE A 217 10.92 -16.65 -21.23
CA ILE A 217 10.70 -17.88 -20.48
C ILE A 217 9.20 -18.05 -20.16
N SER A 218 8.45 -16.94 -19.97
CA SER A 218 6.99 -16.95 -19.82
C SER A 218 6.42 -15.51 -19.93
N THR A 219 5.28 -15.35 -20.64
CA THR A 219 4.50 -14.11 -20.65
C THR A 219 3.72 -13.91 -19.36
N ARG A 220 3.56 -14.96 -18.52
CA ARG A 220 2.80 -14.94 -17.26
C ARG A 220 3.47 -14.06 -16.18
N ASP A 221 4.75 -13.76 -16.30
CA ASP A 221 5.50 -13.01 -15.30
C ASP A 221 5.65 -11.52 -15.65
N CYS A 222 5.07 -11.07 -16.76
CA CYS A 222 5.09 -9.67 -17.15
C CYS A 222 3.82 -8.94 -16.67
N PRO A 223 3.93 -7.90 -15.85
CA PRO A 223 2.76 -7.14 -15.39
C PRO A 223 2.00 -6.47 -16.54
N PHE A 224 2.68 -6.17 -17.66
CA PHE A 224 2.07 -5.56 -18.85
C PHE A 224 1.45 -6.59 -19.81
N CYS A 225 1.83 -7.88 -19.73
CA CYS A 225 1.28 -8.95 -20.56
C CYS A 225 0.06 -9.63 -19.91
N ARG A 226 -0.28 -9.30 -18.67
CA ARG A 226 -1.44 -9.86 -17.93
C ARG A 226 -2.74 -9.07 -18.08
N ALA A 227 -2.73 -8.00 -18.86
CA ALA A 227 -3.90 -7.14 -19.06
C ALA A 227 -4.78 -7.61 -20.22
N ASP A 228 -5.17 -8.93 -20.18
CA ASP A 228 -6.31 -9.48 -20.97
C ASP A 228 -7.20 -10.31 -20.04
#